data_65b39f5b5450a4614ee1c4248bf622b2
#
_entry.id   65b39f5b5450a4614ee1c4248bf622b2
#
_cell.length_a   1.000
_cell.length_b   1.000
_cell.length_c   1.000
_cell.angle_alpha   90.00
_cell.angle_beta   90.00
_cell.angle_gamma   90.00
#
_symmetry.space_group_name_H-M   'P 1'
#
loop_
_entity.id
_entity.type
_entity.pdbx_description
1 polymer ?
#
loop_
_entity_poly.entity_id
_entity_poly.type
_entity_poly.pdbx_seq_one_letter_code
_entity_poly.pdbx_strand_id
1 'polypeptide(L)'
;MEQKTNIVLIGMPGVGKSTIGVILAKVLGYSFLEADLLIQEQEGKLLREIIEEKGTDGFIEVENRVNASIRADRAIIATGGSVVYGKEAMEHLKEIGRVVYLKVSYAILEKRLADIKGRGVVLKKGQTLETLFEERSKLYEQYADIEVSEEGLDVEQTVEKLVEALEL
;
A
#
# COMPACT_ATOMS: atom_id res chain seq x y z
N MET A 1 -5.45 -24.81 9.15
CA MET A 1 -4.86 -23.67 8.43
C MET A 1 -5.95 -22.66 8.12
N GLU A 2 -5.80 -21.48 8.67
CA GLU A 2 -6.69 -20.40 8.29
C GLU A 2 -6.44 -20.05 6.81
N GLN A 3 -7.50 -20.01 6.04
CA GLN A 3 -7.45 -19.61 4.66
C GLN A 3 -7.18 -18.11 4.58
N LYS A 4 -6.20 -17.70 3.78
CA LYS A 4 -5.93 -16.30 3.53
C LYS A 4 -7.06 -15.70 2.68
N THR A 5 -7.94 -14.96 3.32
CA THR A 5 -9.14 -14.45 2.66
C THR A 5 -8.99 -13.03 2.12
N ASN A 6 -7.99 -12.29 2.58
CA ASN A 6 -7.81 -10.90 2.20
C ASN A 6 -6.82 -10.73 1.05
N ILE A 7 -6.91 -9.60 0.37
CA ILE A 7 -5.96 -9.19 -0.66
C ILE A 7 -5.35 -7.87 -0.18
N VAL A 8 -4.04 -7.85 -0.03
CA VAL A 8 -3.30 -6.68 0.46
C VAL A 8 -2.55 -6.04 -0.70
N LEU A 9 -2.79 -4.76 -0.95
CA LEU A 9 -2.13 -4.03 -2.02
C LEU A 9 -0.99 -3.20 -1.44
N ILE A 10 0.22 -3.42 -1.93
CA ILE A 10 1.41 -2.64 -1.57
C ILE A 10 2.02 -2.00 -2.83
N GLY A 11 2.80 -0.97 -2.64
CA GLY A 11 3.44 -0.23 -3.71
C GLY A 11 3.62 1.24 -3.36
N MET A 12 4.32 1.96 -4.22
CA MET A 12 4.61 3.37 -4.03
C MET A 12 3.33 4.23 -3.96
N PRO A 13 3.37 5.37 -3.24
CA PRO A 13 2.30 6.36 -3.34
C PRO A 13 2.15 6.77 -4.82
N GLY A 14 0.92 6.97 -5.26
CA GLY A 14 0.65 7.37 -6.65
C GLY A 14 0.43 6.22 -7.64
N VAL A 15 0.61 4.96 -7.23
CA VAL A 15 0.27 3.81 -8.09
C VAL A 15 -1.23 3.53 -8.17
N GLY A 16 -2.03 4.19 -7.34
CA GLY A 16 -3.49 4.06 -7.38
C GLY A 16 -4.05 2.89 -6.60
N LYS A 17 -3.36 2.44 -5.55
CA LYS A 17 -3.81 1.32 -4.70
C LYS A 17 -5.24 1.48 -4.19
N SER A 18 -5.60 2.68 -3.72
CA SER A 18 -6.94 2.94 -3.17
C SER A 18 -8.01 2.87 -4.26
N THR A 19 -7.77 3.49 -5.41
CA THR A 19 -8.71 3.48 -6.54
C THR A 19 -8.89 2.05 -7.07
N ILE A 20 -7.79 1.37 -7.33
CA ILE A 20 -7.80 -0.02 -7.80
C ILE A 20 -8.47 -0.92 -6.78
N GLY A 21 -8.16 -0.73 -5.50
CA GLY A 21 -8.71 -1.52 -4.41
C GLY A 21 -10.22 -1.42 -4.28
N VAL A 22 -10.79 -0.22 -4.42
CA VAL A 22 -12.24 -0.01 -4.38
C VAL A 22 -12.93 -0.75 -5.53
N ILE A 23 -12.38 -0.64 -6.72
CA ILE A 23 -12.97 -1.29 -7.90
C ILE A 23 -12.85 -2.81 -7.79
N LEU A 24 -11.70 -3.29 -7.37
CA LEU A 24 -11.47 -4.72 -7.15
C LEU A 24 -12.45 -5.28 -6.11
N ALA A 25 -12.68 -4.55 -5.02
CA ALA A 25 -13.63 -4.94 -4.00
C ALA A 25 -15.05 -5.07 -4.57
N LYS A 26 -15.46 -4.14 -5.42
CA LYS A 26 -16.77 -4.20 -6.09
C LYS A 26 -16.88 -5.41 -7.02
N VAL A 27 -15.84 -5.68 -7.79
CA VAL A 27 -15.82 -6.81 -8.74
C VAL A 27 -15.92 -8.15 -8.02
N LEU A 28 -15.22 -8.28 -6.89
CA LEU A 28 -15.16 -9.54 -6.15
C LEU A 28 -16.25 -9.67 -5.06
N GLY A 29 -16.96 -8.60 -4.76
CA GLY A 29 -17.91 -8.59 -3.64
C GLY A 29 -17.22 -8.60 -2.29
N TYR A 30 -16.03 -8.02 -2.19
CA TYR A 30 -15.26 -7.93 -0.96
C TYR A 30 -15.48 -6.58 -0.28
N SER A 31 -15.15 -6.50 1.01
CA SER A 31 -15.06 -5.22 1.71
C SER A 31 -13.80 -4.48 1.29
N PHE A 32 -13.77 -3.17 1.51
CA PHE A 32 -12.58 -2.35 1.26
C PHE A 32 -12.13 -1.69 2.55
N LEU A 33 -10.81 -1.76 2.82
CA LEU A 33 -10.19 -1.15 3.97
C LEU A 33 -8.99 -0.32 3.52
N GLU A 34 -8.99 0.97 3.88
CA GLU A 34 -7.88 1.88 3.63
C GLU A 34 -7.07 2.02 4.93
N ALA A 35 -5.84 1.49 4.94
CA ALA A 35 -5.03 1.49 6.16
C ALA A 35 -4.69 2.90 6.65
N ASP A 36 -4.49 3.86 5.74
CA ASP A 36 -4.20 5.25 6.10
C ASP A 36 -5.37 5.88 6.86
N LEU A 37 -6.61 5.58 6.47
CA LEU A 37 -7.80 6.07 7.17
C LEU A 37 -7.94 5.43 8.55
N LEU A 38 -7.56 4.16 8.66
CA LEU A 38 -7.57 3.47 9.95
C LEU A 38 -6.56 4.09 10.92
N ILE A 39 -5.37 4.45 10.43
CA ILE A 39 -4.36 5.15 11.23
C ILE A 39 -4.93 6.48 11.75
N GLN A 40 -5.53 7.27 10.87
CA GLN A 40 -6.13 8.57 11.23
C GLN A 40 -7.24 8.40 12.27
N GLU A 41 -8.08 7.39 12.10
CA GLU A 41 -9.16 7.10 13.04
C GLU A 41 -8.62 6.74 14.43
N GLN A 42 -7.64 5.84 14.51
CA GLN A 42 -7.07 5.41 15.78
C GLN A 42 -6.28 6.49 16.50
N GLU A 43 -5.54 7.31 15.74
CA GLU A 43 -4.74 8.40 16.33
C GLU A 43 -5.53 9.69 16.55
N GLY A 44 -6.70 9.82 15.93
CA GLY A 44 -7.51 11.03 16.00
C GLY A 44 -6.86 12.24 15.33
N LYS A 45 -5.99 12.01 14.35
CA LYS A 45 -5.19 13.03 13.67
C LYS A 45 -5.01 12.67 12.20
N LEU A 46 -4.74 13.69 11.38
CA LEU A 46 -4.35 13.47 9.99
C LEU A 46 -2.92 12.89 9.93
N LEU A 47 -2.61 12.15 8.87
CA LEU A 47 -1.27 11.57 8.69
C LEU A 47 -0.17 12.63 8.80
N ARG A 48 -0.36 13.79 8.14
CA ARG A 48 0.61 14.89 8.19
C ARG A 48 0.86 15.40 9.61
N GLU A 49 -0.19 15.44 10.44
CA GLU A 49 -0.08 15.86 11.84
C GLU A 49 0.73 14.87 12.66
N ILE A 50 0.55 13.58 12.39
CA ILE A 50 1.32 12.51 13.06
C ILE A 50 2.80 12.64 12.68
N ILE A 51 3.08 12.87 11.40
CA ILE A 51 4.45 13.02 10.89
C ILE A 51 5.11 14.29 11.49
N GLU A 52 4.39 15.40 11.54
CA GLU A 52 4.88 16.65 12.14
C GLU A 52 5.20 16.48 13.63
N GLU A 53 4.35 15.77 14.35
CA GLU A 53 4.51 15.57 15.80
C GLU A 53 5.57 14.54 16.15
N LYS A 54 5.59 13.39 15.45
CA LYS A 54 6.42 12.24 15.78
C LYS A 54 7.61 12.02 14.86
N GLY A 55 7.70 12.78 13.77
CA GLY A 55 8.72 12.57 12.74
C GLY A 55 8.45 11.34 11.88
N THR A 56 9.32 11.13 10.91
CA THR A 56 9.22 10.00 9.98
C THR A 56 9.28 8.66 10.70
N ASP A 57 10.25 8.48 11.60
CA ASP A 57 10.43 7.22 12.31
C ASP A 57 9.25 6.93 13.25
N GLY A 58 8.74 7.96 13.92
CA GLY A 58 7.57 7.83 14.79
C GLY A 58 6.31 7.46 14.00
N PHE A 59 6.14 8.04 12.81
CA PHE A 59 5.03 7.68 11.93
C PHE A 59 5.13 6.21 11.50
N ILE A 60 6.32 5.76 11.12
CA ILE A 60 6.54 4.36 10.72
C ILE A 60 6.19 3.40 11.86
N GLU A 61 6.52 3.74 13.11
CA GLU A 61 6.14 2.94 14.28
C GLU A 61 4.62 2.84 14.44
N VAL A 62 3.92 3.96 14.29
CA VAL A 62 2.45 4.01 14.36
C VAL A 62 1.85 3.16 13.24
N GLU A 63 2.33 3.34 12.02
CA GLU A 63 1.89 2.59 10.85
C GLU A 63 2.07 1.09 11.06
N ASN A 64 3.24 0.69 11.57
CA ASN A 64 3.53 -0.72 11.86
C ASN A 64 2.55 -1.29 12.88
N ARG A 65 2.34 -0.59 13.98
CA ARG A 65 1.43 -1.03 15.04
C ARG A 65 -0.01 -1.16 14.54
N VAL A 66 -0.49 -0.17 13.82
CA VAL A 66 -1.87 -0.17 13.32
C VAL A 66 -2.08 -1.27 12.29
N ASN A 67 -1.18 -1.40 11.31
CA ASN A 67 -1.30 -2.44 10.30
C ASN A 67 -1.16 -3.84 10.89
N ALA A 68 -0.31 -4.04 11.91
CA ALA A 68 -0.16 -5.31 12.60
C ALA A 68 -1.43 -5.71 13.36
N SER A 69 -2.32 -4.76 13.66
CA SER A 69 -3.56 -5.01 14.38
C SER A 69 -4.79 -5.19 13.49
N ILE A 70 -4.64 -5.08 12.18
CA ILE A 70 -5.78 -5.19 11.24
C ILE A 70 -6.42 -6.55 11.34
N ARG A 71 -7.75 -6.55 11.51
CA ARG A 71 -8.59 -7.75 11.45
C ARG A 71 -9.60 -7.56 10.33
N ALA A 72 -9.58 -8.47 9.39
CA ALA A 72 -10.46 -8.39 8.24
C ALA A 72 -10.68 -9.79 7.66
N ASP A 73 -11.79 -9.96 6.97
CA ASP A 73 -12.13 -11.17 6.27
C ASP A 73 -12.75 -10.79 4.93
N ARG A 74 -12.25 -11.37 3.87
CA ARG A 74 -12.68 -11.07 2.49
C ARG A 74 -12.67 -9.57 2.21
N ALA A 75 -11.53 -8.94 2.48
CA ALA A 75 -11.33 -7.51 2.29
C ALA A 75 -10.16 -7.25 1.35
N ILE A 76 -10.28 -6.16 0.60
CA ILE A 76 -9.15 -5.56 -0.10
C ILE A 76 -8.56 -4.53 0.85
N ILE A 77 -7.30 -4.69 1.20
CA ILE A 77 -6.60 -3.79 2.12
C ILE A 77 -5.60 -2.97 1.32
N ALA A 78 -5.86 -1.68 1.17
CA ALA A 78 -4.92 -0.76 0.55
C ALA A 78 -4.03 -0.16 1.64
N THR A 79 -2.72 -0.32 1.49
CA THR A 79 -1.75 0.14 2.49
C THR A 79 -1.06 1.43 2.07
N GLY A 80 -0.41 2.10 3.00
CA GLY A 80 0.47 3.23 2.70
C GLY A 80 1.80 2.76 2.10
N GLY A 81 2.48 3.67 1.40
CA GLY A 81 3.73 3.33 0.71
C GLY A 81 4.87 2.88 1.63
N SER A 82 4.84 3.30 2.90
CA SER A 82 5.90 2.98 3.88
C SER A 82 5.60 1.76 4.74
N VAL A 83 4.50 1.06 4.51
CA VAL A 83 4.10 -0.12 5.31
C VAL A 83 5.20 -1.18 5.36
N VAL A 84 5.98 -1.31 4.31
CA VAL A 84 7.04 -2.33 4.18
C VAL A 84 8.21 -2.12 5.14
N TYR A 85 8.32 -0.97 5.78
CA TYR A 85 9.30 -0.76 6.84
C TYR A 85 8.87 -1.40 8.16
N GLY A 86 7.60 -1.76 8.31
CA GLY A 86 7.08 -2.43 9.50
C GLY A 86 7.13 -3.94 9.35
N LYS A 87 8.09 -4.57 10.00
CA LYS A 87 8.26 -6.03 9.96
C LYS A 87 7.02 -6.76 10.49
N GLU A 88 6.52 -6.35 11.65
CA GLU A 88 5.36 -6.96 12.29
C GLU A 88 4.09 -6.76 11.46
N ALA A 89 3.96 -5.57 10.86
CA ALA A 89 2.86 -5.28 9.95
C ALA A 89 2.85 -6.23 8.76
N MET A 90 4.01 -6.36 8.10
CA MET A 90 4.11 -7.20 6.90
C MET A 90 3.94 -8.69 7.21
N GLU A 91 4.50 -9.15 8.33
CA GLU A 91 4.30 -10.54 8.76
C GLU A 91 2.82 -10.84 8.99
N HIS A 92 2.12 -9.92 9.66
CA HIS A 92 0.69 -10.06 9.93
C HIS A 92 -0.14 -10.02 8.64
N LEU A 93 0.13 -9.06 7.75
CA LEU A 93 -0.60 -8.93 6.49
C LEU A 93 -0.39 -10.15 5.58
N LYS A 94 0.80 -10.74 5.56
CA LYS A 94 1.06 -11.98 4.83
C LYS A 94 0.33 -13.16 5.44
N GLU A 95 0.12 -13.14 6.74
CA GLU A 95 -0.61 -14.19 7.44
C GLU A 95 -2.11 -14.18 7.13
N ILE A 96 -2.71 -12.99 7.08
CA ILE A 96 -4.15 -12.83 6.86
C ILE A 96 -4.57 -12.69 5.40
N GLY A 97 -3.63 -12.47 4.49
CA GLY A 97 -3.95 -12.24 3.08
C GLY A 97 -2.82 -12.54 2.11
N ARG A 98 -3.15 -12.39 0.84
CA ARG A 98 -2.17 -12.47 -0.26
C ARG A 98 -1.69 -11.05 -0.55
N VAL A 99 -0.38 -10.84 -0.53
CA VAL A 99 0.22 -9.54 -0.75
C VAL A 99 0.53 -9.34 -2.22
N VAL A 100 -0.05 -8.31 -2.80
CA VAL A 100 0.11 -7.95 -4.21
C VAL A 100 0.88 -6.65 -4.32
N TYR A 101 2.00 -6.67 -5.01
CA TYR A 101 2.79 -5.49 -5.32
C TYR A 101 2.33 -4.91 -6.66
N LEU A 102 1.79 -3.69 -6.62
CA LEU A 102 1.43 -2.94 -7.83
C LEU A 102 2.65 -2.12 -8.26
N LYS A 103 3.21 -2.48 -9.40
CA LYS A 103 4.44 -1.89 -9.94
C LYS A 103 4.17 -0.85 -11.00
N VAL A 104 4.90 0.25 -10.95
CA VAL A 104 5.01 1.22 -12.06
C VAL A 104 6.48 1.57 -12.23
N SER A 105 6.86 2.03 -13.42
CA SER A 105 8.22 2.54 -13.64
C SER A 105 8.43 3.84 -12.88
N TYR A 106 9.68 4.14 -12.54
CA TYR A 106 10.04 5.39 -11.87
C TYR A 106 9.58 6.62 -12.68
N ALA A 107 9.73 6.58 -14.00
CA ALA A 107 9.34 7.69 -14.86
C ALA A 107 7.83 8.02 -14.74
N ILE A 108 6.98 7.00 -14.69
CA ILE A 108 5.54 7.17 -14.52
C ILE A 108 5.23 7.69 -13.11
N LEU A 109 5.89 7.14 -12.12
CA LEU A 109 5.71 7.54 -10.72
C LEU A 109 6.09 9.01 -10.52
N GLU A 110 7.25 9.41 -11.02
CA GLU A 110 7.73 10.80 -10.92
C GLU A 110 6.71 11.77 -11.51
N LYS A 111 6.17 11.45 -12.67
CA LYS A 111 5.15 12.26 -13.34
C LYS A 111 3.86 12.35 -12.51
N ARG A 112 3.38 11.21 -12.00
CA ARG A 112 2.16 11.16 -11.19
C ARG A 112 2.28 11.95 -9.90
N LEU A 113 3.41 11.86 -9.22
CA LEU A 113 3.64 12.56 -7.95
C LEU A 113 3.86 14.06 -8.15
N ALA A 114 4.44 14.48 -9.28
CA ALA A 114 4.58 15.91 -9.61
C ALA A 114 3.22 16.58 -9.80
N ASP A 115 2.23 15.85 -10.33
CA ASP A 115 0.88 16.37 -10.57
C ASP A 115 0.01 16.37 -9.31
N ILE A 116 0.42 15.68 -8.25
CA ILE A 116 -0.36 15.57 -7.01
C ILE A 116 0.27 16.42 -5.91
N LYS A 117 -0.20 17.66 -5.78
CA LYS A 117 0.21 18.56 -4.70
C LYS A 117 -0.42 18.08 -3.38
N GLY A 118 0.41 17.88 -2.36
CA GLY A 118 -0.04 17.63 -1.00
C GLY A 118 -0.08 16.18 -0.54
N ARG A 119 0.28 15.22 -1.37
CA ARG A 119 0.55 13.86 -0.88
C ARG A 119 1.96 13.85 -0.27
N GLY A 120 2.00 13.74 1.05
CA GLY A 120 3.27 13.59 1.75
C GLY A 120 3.92 12.26 1.41
N VAL A 121 4.99 12.32 0.65
CA VAL A 121 5.90 11.18 0.56
C VAL A 121 6.83 11.30 1.76
N VAL A 122 6.89 10.25 2.59
CA VAL A 122 7.73 10.24 3.78
C VAL A 122 9.18 10.05 3.32
N LEU A 123 9.95 11.16 3.31
CA LEU A 123 11.36 11.18 2.93
C LEU A 123 12.23 11.43 4.16
N LYS A 124 13.29 10.66 4.29
CA LYS A 124 14.33 10.92 5.27
C LYS A 124 15.22 12.08 4.77
N LYS A 125 15.87 12.78 5.69
CA LYS A 125 16.77 13.89 5.35
C LYS A 125 17.86 13.42 4.35
N GLY A 126 17.98 14.13 3.24
CA GLY A 126 18.94 13.80 2.18
C GLY A 126 18.50 12.72 1.20
N GLN A 127 17.30 12.18 1.37
CA GLN A 127 16.76 11.16 0.48
C GLN A 127 16.01 11.80 -0.69
N THR A 128 16.21 11.27 -1.90
CA THR A 128 15.48 11.69 -3.10
C THR A 128 14.34 10.70 -3.37
N LEU A 129 13.39 11.10 -4.21
CA LEU A 129 12.31 10.18 -4.64
C LEU A 129 12.89 8.94 -5.33
N GLU A 130 13.94 9.11 -6.13
CA GLU A 130 14.60 8.00 -6.84
C GLU A 130 15.23 7.00 -5.88
N THR A 131 15.99 7.48 -4.89
CA THR A 131 16.61 6.60 -3.88
C THR A 131 15.53 5.92 -3.03
N LEU A 132 14.47 6.63 -2.70
CA LEU A 132 13.32 6.06 -1.99
C LEU A 132 12.66 4.96 -2.81
N PHE A 133 12.45 5.21 -4.09
CA PHE A 133 11.86 4.21 -5.02
C PHE A 133 12.71 2.94 -5.06
N GLU A 134 14.03 3.07 -5.20
CA GLU A 134 14.96 1.94 -5.24
C GLU A 134 14.92 1.14 -3.94
N GLU A 135 14.97 1.82 -2.81
CA GLU A 135 14.94 1.18 -1.48
C GLU A 135 13.62 0.45 -1.25
N ARG A 136 12.50 1.13 -1.48
CA ARG A 136 11.17 0.56 -1.25
C ARG A 136 10.84 -0.56 -2.23
N SER A 137 11.27 -0.45 -3.49
CA SER A 137 11.03 -1.49 -4.49
C SER A 137 11.59 -2.84 -4.07
N LYS A 138 12.78 -2.85 -3.47
CA LYS A 138 13.38 -4.08 -2.94
C LYS A 138 12.54 -4.69 -1.82
N LEU A 139 11.99 -3.84 -0.95
CA LEU A 139 11.13 -4.30 0.15
C LEU A 139 9.78 -4.79 -0.35
N TYR A 140 9.19 -4.11 -1.32
CA TYR A 140 7.94 -4.58 -1.94
C TYR A 140 8.13 -5.96 -2.58
N GLU A 141 9.22 -6.15 -3.33
CA GLU A 141 9.55 -7.43 -3.95
C GLU A 141 9.76 -8.53 -2.91
N GLN A 142 10.40 -8.19 -1.80
CA GLN A 142 10.64 -9.14 -0.69
C GLN A 142 9.34 -9.66 -0.08
N TYR A 143 8.35 -8.79 0.11
CA TYR A 143 7.11 -9.16 0.80
C TYR A 143 5.99 -9.60 -0.14
N ALA A 144 6.10 -9.35 -1.43
CA ALA A 144 5.04 -9.66 -2.38
C ALA A 144 4.88 -11.16 -2.60
N ASP A 145 3.64 -11.62 -2.58
CA ASP A 145 3.29 -12.96 -3.06
C ASP A 145 3.09 -12.94 -4.58
N ILE A 146 2.59 -11.81 -5.09
CA ILE A 146 2.30 -11.60 -6.50
C ILE A 146 2.73 -10.19 -6.88
N GLU A 147 3.30 -10.03 -8.07
CA GLU A 147 3.63 -8.73 -8.64
C GLU A 147 2.77 -8.49 -9.87
N VAL A 148 2.16 -7.33 -9.96
CA VAL A 148 1.37 -6.91 -11.13
C VAL A 148 1.86 -5.55 -11.59
N SER A 149 2.34 -5.49 -12.83
CA SER A 149 2.72 -4.22 -13.45
C SER A 149 1.48 -3.57 -14.05
N GLU A 150 1.26 -2.30 -13.72
CA GLU A 150 0.19 -1.51 -14.31
C GLU A 150 0.67 -0.64 -15.48
N GLU A 151 1.93 -0.83 -15.90
CA GLU A 151 2.52 -0.05 -16.97
C GLU A 151 1.78 -0.24 -18.29
N GLY A 152 1.37 0.88 -18.91
CA GLY A 152 0.59 0.87 -20.13
C GLY A 152 -0.87 0.47 -19.95
N LEU A 153 -1.34 0.26 -18.75
CA LEU A 153 -2.70 -0.17 -18.43
C LEU A 153 -3.50 0.96 -17.77
N ASP A 154 -4.79 1.03 -18.08
CA ASP A 154 -5.71 1.87 -17.33
C ASP A 154 -6.19 1.11 -16.07
N VAL A 155 -7.07 1.75 -15.28
CA VAL A 155 -7.57 1.16 -14.02
C VAL A 155 -8.32 -0.14 -14.28
N GLU A 156 -9.21 -0.17 -15.27
CA GLU A 156 -10.00 -1.36 -15.60
C GLU A 156 -9.11 -2.53 -16.03
N GLN A 157 -8.14 -2.26 -16.90
CA GLN A 157 -7.19 -3.27 -17.38
C GLN A 157 -6.34 -3.80 -16.22
N THR A 158 -5.93 -2.92 -15.30
CA THR A 158 -5.17 -3.33 -14.11
C THR A 158 -6.01 -4.24 -13.22
N VAL A 159 -7.28 -3.92 -13.00
CA VAL A 159 -8.18 -4.75 -12.20
C VAL A 159 -8.38 -6.12 -12.86
N GLU A 160 -8.58 -6.17 -14.18
CA GLU A 160 -8.70 -7.43 -14.93
C GLU A 160 -7.45 -8.29 -14.76
N LYS A 161 -6.28 -7.68 -14.86
CA LYS A 161 -5.00 -8.35 -14.69
C LYS A 161 -4.84 -8.90 -13.27
N LEU A 162 -5.29 -8.14 -12.27
CA LEU A 162 -5.29 -8.59 -10.86
C LEU A 162 -6.18 -9.80 -10.65
N VAL A 163 -7.40 -9.76 -11.16
CA VAL A 163 -8.35 -10.89 -11.05
C VAL A 163 -7.75 -12.15 -11.67
N GLU A 164 -7.14 -12.01 -12.84
CA GLU A 164 -6.46 -13.10 -13.52
C GLU A 164 -5.28 -13.64 -12.73
N ALA A 165 -4.41 -12.76 -12.25
CA ALA A 165 -3.23 -13.13 -11.47
C ALA A 165 -3.59 -13.79 -10.13
N LEU A 166 -4.70 -13.39 -9.53
CA LEU A 166 -5.20 -13.96 -8.28
C LEU A 166 -6.02 -15.25 -8.50
N GLU A 167 -6.27 -15.60 -9.73
CA GLU A 167 -7.07 -16.79 -10.09
C GLU A 167 -8.48 -16.77 -9.49
N LEU A 168 -9.11 -15.61 -9.54
CA LEU A 168 -10.45 -15.39 -8.96
C LEU A 168 -11.57 -15.31 -10.00
#